data_6d1a14a32fc912866fdfc7ccdc0f31d7
#
_entry.id   6d1a14a32fc912866fdfc7ccdc0f31d7
#
_cell.length_a   1.000
_cell.length_b   1.000
_cell.length_c   1.000
_cell.angle_alpha   90.00
_cell.angle_beta   90.00
_cell.angle_gamma   90.00
#
_symmetry.space_group_name_H-M   'P 1'
#
loop_
_entity.id
_entity.type
_entity.pdbx_description
1 polymer ?
#
loop_
_entity_poly.entity_id
_entity_poly.type
_entity_poly.pdbx_seq_one_letter_code
_entity_poly.pdbx_strand_id
1 'polypeptide(L)'
;RFNKVANIIGQSMQYHPHGDASIGDALVNLGQKDLLIETQGNWGDVRTGDDAAAARYIEARLSKFALEVAFNPKTTNWTLSYDGRKQEPITLPMKFPLLLAQGADGIAVGLSTKILPHNFCEIIEAAIKHLRGKKFELLPDFQTKGRIDVSNYNDGKRGGKIRVRAHIEELDKKTLVIRDVPYGVTTTQLMESITKANDQGKIKIKKVTDVTAA
;
A
#
# COMPACT_ATOMS: atom_id res chain seq x y z
N ARG A 1 20.05 -7.21 10.39
CA ARG A 1 19.45 -8.10 11.40
C ARG A 1 17.98 -7.74 11.57
N PHE A 2 17.11 -8.74 11.72
CA PHE A 2 15.70 -8.53 12.08
C PHE A 2 15.57 -8.10 13.54
N ASN A 3 14.58 -7.27 13.81
CA ASN A 3 14.22 -6.79 15.14
C ASN A 3 12.71 -6.99 15.36
N LYS A 4 12.33 -7.32 16.59
CA LYS A 4 10.90 -7.37 16.96
C LYS A 4 10.25 -6.01 16.73
N VAL A 5 9.06 -6.02 16.13
CA VAL A 5 8.29 -4.80 15.88
C VAL A 5 8.03 -4.03 17.17
N ALA A 6 7.78 -4.73 18.28
CA ALA A 6 7.63 -4.11 19.60
C ALA A 6 8.85 -3.26 20.00
N ASN A 7 10.07 -3.72 19.68
CA ASN A 7 11.31 -2.97 19.97
C ASN A 7 11.43 -1.75 19.05
N ILE A 8 11.04 -1.89 17.78
CA ILE A 8 11.06 -0.78 16.81
C ILE A 8 10.09 0.31 17.26
N ILE A 9 8.88 -0.07 17.67
CA ILE A 9 7.86 0.86 18.23
C ILE A 9 8.44 1.61 19.43
N GLY A 10 9.00 0.90 20.40
CA GLY A 10 9.61 1.51 21.60
C GLY A 10 10.73 2.50 21.27
N GLN A 11 11.58 2.18 20.28
CA GLN A 11 12.61 3.10 19.81
C GLN A 11 12.01 4.33 19.09
N SER A 12 10.95 4.15 18.30
CA SER A 12 10.30 5.26 17.59
C SER A 12 9.62 6.25 18.55
N MET A 13 9.10 5.75 19.67
CA MET A 13 8.49 6.59 20.71
C MET A 13 9.47 7.57 21.36
N GLN A 14 10.79 7.33 21.25
CA GLN A 14 11.82 8.27 21.73
C GLN A 14 11.90 9.54 20.87
N TYR A 15 11.40 9.48 19.64
CA TYR A 15 11.35 10.61 18.71
C TYR A 15 9.93 11.17 18.55
N HIS A 16 8.95 10.30 18.63
CA HIS A 16 7.56 10.62 18.38
C HIS A 16 6.68 10.10 19.52
N PRO A 17 6.38 10.91 20.55
CA PRO A 17 5.72 10.49 21.78
C PRO A 17 4.19 10.35 21.60
N HIS A 18 3.77 9.60 20.58
CA HIS A 18 2.37 9.26 20.34
C HIS A 18 2.11 7.79 20.67
N GLY A 19 0.85 7.36 20.56
CA GLY A 19 0.45 6.00 20.91
C GLY A 19 1.23 4.93 20.15
N ASP A 20 1.67 3.92 20.85
CA ASP A 20 2.38 2.75 20.34
C ASP A 20 1.59 2.02 19.24
N ALA A 21 0.26 1.93 19.39
CA ALA A 21 -0.62 1.35 18.38
C ALA A 21 -0.49 2.06 17.03
N SER A 22 -0.56 3.39 16.99
CA SER A 22 -0.44 4.16 15.75
C SER A 22 0.91 3.96 15.06
N ILE A 23 2.00 3.84 15.83
CA ILE A 23 3.34 3.55 15.30
C ILE A 23 3.39 2.13 14.75
N GLY A 24 2.78 1.17 15.45
CA GLY A 24 2.67 -0.22 15.01
C GLY A 24 1.90 -0.33 13.69
N ASP A 25 0.73 0.29 13.60
CA ASP A 25 -0.11 0.30 12.39
C ASP A 25 0.61 0.93 11.19
N ALA A 26 1.33 2.03 11.42
CA ALA A 26 2.14 2.66 10.37
C ALA A 26 3.26 1.73 9.89
N LEU A 27 3.93 1.01 10.78
CA LEU A 27 4.97 0.05 10.42
C LEU A 27 4.39 -1.16 9.68
N VAL A 28 3.24 -1.68 10.11
CA VAL A 28 2.53 -2.75 9.40
C VAL A 28 2.15 -2.32 8.00
N ASN A 29 1.59 -1.13 7.84
CA ASN A 29 1.24 -0.58 6.52
C ASN A 29 2.47 -0.47 5.60
N LEU A 30 3.61 -0.02 6.12
CA LEU A 30 4.87 0.03 5.36
C LEU A 30 5.36 -1.37 4.98
N GLY A 31 5.25 -2.34 5.88
CA GLY A 31 5.65 -3.73 5.63
C GLY A 31 4.79 -4.40 4.56
N GLN A 32 3.49 -4.16 4.58
CA GLN A 32 2.54 -4.68 3.59
C GLN A 32 2.72 -4.07 2.18
N LYS A 33 3.32 -2.89 2.09
CA LYS A 33 3.63 -2.22 0.81
C LYS A 33 4.96 -2.66 0.20
N ASP A 34 5.71 -3.52 0.87
CA ASP A 34 7.06 -3.94 0.45
C ASP A 34 8.04 -2.75 0.26
N LEU A 35 9.06 -2.92 -0.55
CA LEU A 35 10.13 -1.98 -0.91
C LEU A 35 11.03 -1.58 0.25
N LEU A 36 10.53 -0.90 1.29
CA LEU A 36 11.36 -0.33 2.35
C LEU A 36 11.64 -1.30 3.50
N ILE A 37 10.69 -2.16 3.82
CA ILE A 37 10.75 -3.04 4.99
C ILE A 37 10.71 -4.49 4.53
N GLU A 38 11.69 -5.27 4.96
CA GLU A 38 11.64 -6.72 4.89
C GLU A 38 10.95 -7.23 6.16
N THR A 39 9.99 -8.11 6.00
CA THR A 39 9.10 -8.59 7.05
C THR A 39 9.33 -10.06 7.35
N GLN A 40 9.10 -10.47 8.61
CA GLN A 40 9.11 -11.86 9.04
C GLN A 40 7.97 -12.11 10.03
N GLY A 41 7.26 -13.21 9.84
CA GLY A 41 6.05 -13.53 10.59
C GLY A 41 4.77 -13.15 9.84
N ASN A 42 3.63 -13.18 10.53
CA ASN A 42 2.33 -12.83 9.95
C ASN A 42 2.08 -11.32 10.03
N TRP A 43 2.15 -10.65 8.89
CA TRP A 43 1.92 -9.20 8.75
C TRP A 43 0.52 -8.87 8.25
N GLY A 44 -0.40 -9.84 8.27
CA GLY A 44 -1.74 -9.69 7.69
C GLY A 44 -1.71 -9.74 6.16
N ASP A 45 -2.87 -9.60 5.54
CA ASP A 45 -2.99 -9.57 4.08
C ASP A 45 -4.03 -8.53 3.65
N VAL A 46 -3.63 -7.58 2.83
CA VAL A 46 -4.49 -6.51 2.30
C VAL A 46 -5.63 -7.04 1.40
N ARG A 47 -5.49 -8.26 0.88
CA ARG A 47 -6.50 -8.90 0.01
C ARG A 47 -7.60 -9.56 0.83
N THR A 48 -7.25 -10.25 1.91
CA THR A 48 -8.21 -10.92 2.79
C THR A 48 -8.76 -9.95 3.84
N GLY A 49 -7.98 -8.93 4.21
CA GLY A 49 -8.27 -8.03 5.31
C GLY A 49 -7.85 -8.59 6.67
N ASP A 50 -7.03 -9.63 6.68
CA ASP A 50 -6.51 -10.20 7.91
C ASP A 50 -5.55 -9.23 8.60
N ASP A 51 -5.68 -9.14 9.90
CA ASP A 51 -4.82 -8.32 10.74
C ASP A 51 -3.43 -8.93 10.91
N ALA A 52 -2.43 -8.07 11.11
CA ALA A 52 -1.11 -8.52 11.49
C ALA A 52 -1.11 -9.14 12.90
N ALA A 53 -0.22 -10.10 13.12
CA ALA A 53 0.03 -10.61 14.46
C ALA A 53 0.56 -9.51 15.39
N ALA A 54 0.42 -9.71 16.69
CA ALA A 54 0.89 -8.74 17.69
C ALA A 54 2.39 -8.41 17.51
N ALA A 55 2.76 -7.17 17.74
CA ALA A 55 4.10 -6.61 17.52
C ALA A 55 5.25 -7.41 18.17
N ARG A 56 4.97 -8.17 19.23
CA ARG A 56 5.95 -9.06 19.91
C ARG A 56 6.29 -10.31 19.11
N TYR A 57 5.47 -10.71 18.14
CA TYR A 57 5.68 -11.93 17.35
C TYR A 57 6.33 -11.68 16.00
N ILE A 58 6.06 -10.54 15.38
CA ILE A 58 6.56 -10.19 14.06
C ILE A 58 7.87 -9.41 14.12
N GLU A 59 8.64 -9.52 13.06
CA GLU A 59 9.97 -8.91 12.97
C GLU A 59 10.12 -8.14 11.66
N ALA A 60 10.93 -7.09 11.72
CA ALA A 60 11.23 -6.25 10.56
C ALA A 60 12.70 -5.84 10.52
N ARG A 61 13.14 -5.50 9.31
CA ARG A 61 14.38 -4.77 9.07
C ARG A 61 14.24 -3.89 7.83
N LEU A 62 15.11 -2.91 7.69
CA LEU A 62 15.22 -2.15 6.46
C LEU A 62 15.69 -3.05 5.31
N SER A 63 15.08 -2.91 4.15
CA SER A 63 15.52 -3.58 2.93
C SER A 63 16.84 -2.98 2.43
N LYS A 64 17.54 -3.70 1.55
CA LYS A 64 18.71 -3.14 0.86
C LYS A 64 18.34 -1.91 0.02
N PHE A 65 17.16 -1.94 -0.61
CA PHE A 65 16.63 -0.81 -1.36
C PHE A 65 16.41 0.41 -0.45
N ALA A 66 15.81 0.24 0.73
CA ALA A 66 15.63 1.35 1.68
C ALA A 66 16.97 1.98 2.08
N LEU A 67 17.99 1.16 2.37
CA LEU A 67 19.32 1.66 2.73
C LEU A 67 19.97 2.45 1.59
N GLU A 68 19.70 2.10 0.34
CA GLU A 68 20.23 2.80 -0.84
C GLU A 68 19.51 4.12 -1.12
N VAL A 69 18.16 4.13 -1.01
CA VAL A 69 17.36 5.25 -1.53
C VAL A 69 16.86 6.22 -0.47
N ALA A 70 16.67 5.77 0.78
CA ALA A 70 15.99 6.57 1.81
C ALA A 70 16.94 7.40 2.67
N PHE A 71 18.22 7.03 2.74
CA PHE A 71 19.16 7.65 3.65
C PHE A 71 20.29 8.37 2.93
N ASN A 72 20.25 9.69 2.92
CA ASN A 72 21.27 10.54 2.33
C ASN A 72 21.66 11.65 3.31
N PRO A 73 22.65 11.43 4.19
CA PRO A 73 23.04 12.40 5.21
C PRO A 73 23.43 13.77 4.65
N LYS A 74 23.96 13.81 3.41
CA LYS A 74 24.42 15.07 2.79
C LYS A 74 23.27 16.00 2.36
N THR A 75 22.07 15.47 2.15
CA THR A 75 20.90 16.23 1.71
C THR A 75 19.78 16.26 2.74
N THR A 76 19.97 15.58 3.88
CA THR A 76 19.00 15.55 4.97
C THR A 76 19.16 16.75 5.87
N ASN A 77 18.06 17.47 6.11
CA ASN A 77 17.99 18.50 7.12
C ASN A 77 17.55 17.89 8.44
N TRP A 78 18.26 18.22 9.51
CA TRP A 78 18.05 17.65 10.84
C TRP A 78 17.47 18.69 11.78
N THR A 79 16.65 18.23 12.72
CA THR A 79 16.12 19.00 13.82
C THR A 79 16.31 18.22 15.14
N LEU A 80 16.11 18.89 16.27
CA LEU A 80 16.11 18.21 17.55
C LEU A 80 14.79 17.43 17.71
N SER A 81 14.87 16.27 18.34
CA SER A 81 13.70 15.50 18.78
C SER A 81 12.89 16.33 19.78
N TYR A 82 11.63 15.93 20.02
CA TYR A 82 10.71 16.65 20.89
C TYR A 82 11.28 16.95 22.31
N ASP A 83 12.13 16.08 22.81
CA ASP A 83 12.80 16.22 24.14
C ASP A 83 14.19 16.87 24.06
N GLY A 84 14.64 17.23 22.87
CA GLY A 84 15.94 17.87 22.63
C GLY A 84 17.17 16.98 22.80
N ARG A 85 17.00 15.69 23.06
CA ARG A 85 18.11 14.77 23.37
C ARG A 85 18.77 14.16 22.15
N LYS A 86 18.06 14.11 21.04
CA LYS A 86 18.49 13.45 19.80
C LYS A 86 18.23 14.35 18.60
N GLN A 87 18.78 13.99 17.47
CA GLN A 87 18.45 14.62 16.18
C GLN A 87 17.60 13.65 15.36
N GLU A 88 16.64 14.20 14.67
CA GLU A 88 15.79 13.51 13.72
C GLU A 88 15.72 14.25 12.39
N PRO A 89 15.53 13.54 11.26
CA PRO A 89 15.37 14.20 9.97
C PRO A 89 14.02 14.92 9.91
N ILE A 90 14.01 16.14 9.40
CA ILE A 90 12.75 16.86 9.08
C ILE A 90 12.01 16.10 8.00
N THR A 91 12.73 15.67 6.96
CA THR A 91 12.23 14.79 5.89
C THR A 91 13.37 13.85 5.47
N LEU A 92 13.02 12.72 4.85
CA LEU A 92 13.98 11.83 4.20
C LEU A 92 13.95 12.08 2.70
N PRO A 93 14.97 12.78 2.12
CA PRO A 93 15.05 13.01 0.68
C PRO A 93 15.34 11.68 -0.04
N MET A 94 14.30 11.13 -0.65
CA MET A 94 14.40 9.87 -1.38
C MET A 94 15.10 10.05 -2.72
N LYS A 95 15.95 9.10 -3.09
CA LYS A 95 16.56 9.01 -4.44
C LYS A 95 15.62 8.39 -5.48
N PHE A 96 14.45 7.96 -5.07
CA PHE A 96 13.43 7.30 -5.88
C PHE A 96 12.06 7.89 -5.54
N PRO A 97 11.14 8.07 -6.50
CA PRO A 97 9.82 8.65 -6.24
C PRO A 97 8.88 7.63 -5.54
N LEU A 98 9.19 7.32 -4.29
CA LEU A 98 8.51 6.32 -3.46
C LEU A 98 7.02 6.61 -3.33
N LEU A 99 6.64 7.88 -3.24
CA LEU A 99 5.24 8.29 -3.14
C LEU A 99 4.37 7.75 -4.28
N LEU A 100 4.91 7.73 -5.50
CA LEU A 100 4.21 7.16 -6.66
C LEU A 100 4.19 5.64 -6.62
N ALA A 101 5.24 5.00 -6.12
CA ALA A 101 5.30 3.53 -6.05
C ALA A 101 4.31 2.97 -5.02
N GLN A 102 4.26 3.56 -3.84
CA GLN A 102 3.43 3.06 -2.73
C GLN A 102 2.05 3.70 -2.67
N GLY A 103 1.86 4.83 -3.34
CA GLY A 103 0.67 5.65 -3.16
C GLY A 103 0.60 6.28 -1.77
N ALA A 104 -0.37 7.15 -1.58
CA ALA A 104 -0.69 7.74 -0.28
C ALA A 104 -2.18 8.05 -0.20
N ASP A 105 -2.74 7.84 0.98
CA ASP A 105 -4.11 8.23 1.32
C ASP A 105 -4.05 8.97 2.65
N GLY A 106 -4.70 10.11 2.73
CA GLY A 106 -4.69 10.91 3.94
C GLY A 106 -5.81 11.92 3.98
N ILE A 107 -6.32 12.14 5.19
CA ILE A 107 -7.40 13.08 5.46
C ILE A 107 -6.92 14.04 6.55
N ALA A 108 -7.10 15.33 6.29
CA ALA A 108 -6.87 16.41 7.25
C ALA A 108 -8.08 17.34 7.28
N VAL A 109 -8.05 18.34 8.15
CA VAL A 109 -9.14 19.33 8.23
C VAL A 109 -9.20 20.13 6.93
N GLY A 110 -10.31 19.98 6.19
CA GLY A 110 -10.55 20.68 4.93
C GLY A 110 -9.74 20.18 3.72
N LEU A 111 -8.87 19.19 3.90
CA LEU A 111 -8.00 18.65 2.85
C LEU A 111 -8.00 17.13 2.86
N SER A 112 -7.88 16.56 1.70
CA SER A 112 -7.62 15.12 1.54
C SER A 112 -6.70 14.89 0.35
N THR A 113 -5.92 13.82 0.39
CA THR A 113 -5.11 13.36 -0.74
C THR A 113 -5.36 11.90 -0.99
N LYS A 114 -5.33 11.50 -2.25
CA LYS A 114 -5.34 10.11 -2.66
C LYS A 114 -4.44 9.95 -3.87
N ILE A 115 -3.26 9.42 -3.64
CA ILE A 115 -2.29 9.08 -4.69
C ILE A 115 -2.31 7.58 -4.83
N LEU A 116 -2.63 7.09 -6.03
CA LEU A 116 -2.67 5.67 -6.32
C LEU A 116 -1.24 5.13 -6.52
N PRO A 117 -0.98 3.87 -6.17
CA PRO A 117 0.31 3.24 -6.44
C PRO A 117 0.52 3.03 -7.94
N HIS A 118 1.78 2.88 -8.35
CA HIS A 118 2.20 2.67 -9.72
C HIS A 118 3.27 1.58 -9.78
N ASN A 119 3.46 0.99 -10.95
CA ASN A 119 4.48 -0.02 -11.18
C ASN A 119 5.89 0.55 -11.01
N PHE A 120 6.73 -0.14 -10.24
CA PHE A 120 8.09 0.27 -9.93
C PHE A 120 8.95 0.48 -11.18
N CYS A 121 8.91 -0.45 -12.13
CA CYS A 121 9.70 -0.36 -13.36
C CYS A 121 9.21 0.78 -14.25
N GLU A 122 7.90 0.96 -14.38
CA GLU A 122 7.30 2.05 -15.16
C GLU A 122 7.66 3.43 -14.59
N ILE A 123 7.73 3.55 -13.26
CA ILE A 123 8.18 4.79 -12.60
C ILE A 123 9.63 5.11 -12.98
N ILE A 124 10.52 4.12 -12.97
CA ILE A 124 11.92 4.33 -13.36
C ILE A 124 12.01 4.74 -14.84
N GLU A 125 11.28 4.07 -15.71
CA GLU A 125 11.22 4.43 -17.13
C GLU A 125 10.66 5.84 -17.35
N ALA A 126 9.61 6.20 -16.63
CA ALA A 126 9.02 7.54 -16.67
C ALA A 126 10.03 8.59 -16.18
N ALA A 127 10.74 8.32 -15.09
CA ALA A 127 11.79 9.20 -14.58
C ALA A 127 12.94 9.41 -15.61
N ILE A 128 13.39 8.35 -16.27
CA ILE A 128 14.40 8.43 -17.32
C ILE A 128 13.89 9.26 -18.52
N LYS A 129 12.64 9.05 -18.94
CA LYS A 129 12.02 9.84 -20.02
C LYS A 129 11.92 11.31 -19.63
N HIS A 130 11.49 11.59 -18.41
CA HIS A 130 11.38 12.95 -17.88
C HIS A 130 12.74 13.68 -17.90
N LEU A 131 13.78 13.06 -17.37
CA LEU A 131 15.14 13.61 -17.37
C LEU A 131 15.69 13.87 -18.78
N ARG A 132 15.24 13.11 -19.77
CA ARG A 132 15.58 13.28 -21.19
C ARG A 132 14.68 14.27 -21.93
N GLY A 133 13.76 14.96 -21.25
CA GLY A 133 12.80 15.88 -21.85
C GLY A 133 11.77 15.20 -22.77
N LYS A 134 11.56 13.89 -22.63
CA LYS A 134 10.60 13.12 -23.42
C LYS A 134 9.25 13.07 -22.73
N LYS A 135 8.18 13.02 -23.52
CA LYS A 135 6.83 12.73 -22.98
C LYS A 135 6.75 11.30 -22.49
N PHE A 136 6.00 11.10 -21.44
CA PHE A 136 5.67 9.78 -20.90
C PHE A 136 4.22 9.78 -20.38
N GLU A 137 3.67 8.61 -20.24
CA GLU A 137 2.43 8.33 -19.56
C GLU A 137 2.74 7.39 -18.39
N LEU A 138 2.14 7.62 -17.24
CA LEU A 138 2.26 6.76 -16.06
C LEU A 138 0.88 6.53 -15.50
N LEU A 139 0.44 5.27 -15.51
CA LEU A 139 -0.88 4.87 -15.06
C LEU A 139 -0.79 4.11 -13.73
N PRO A 140 -1.83 4.19 -12.88
CA PRO A 140 -1.87 3.41 -11.65
C PRO A 140 -1.75 1.91 -11.90
N ASP A 141 -1.05 1.22 -11.00
CA ASP A 141 -0.94 -0.23 -10.97
C ASP A 141 -1.07 -0.74 -9.53
N PHE A 142 -1.65 -1.92 -9.35
CA PHE A 142 -2.01 -2.43 -8.04
C PHE A 142 -1.43 -3.81 -7.76
N GLN A 143 -0.93 -4.01 -6.54
CA GLN A 143 -0.45 -5.32 -6.06
C GLN A 143 -1.54 -6.40 -6.13
N THR A 144 -2.80 -6.02 -5.95
CA THR A 144 -3.96 -6.91 -6.04
C THR A 144 -4.35 -7.28 -7.46
N LYS A 145 -3.63 -6.74 -8.48
CA LYS A 145 -3.91 -6.95 -9.90
C LYS A 145 -5.27 -6.37 -10.34
N GLY A 146 -5.97 -7.05 -11.27
CA GLY A 146 -7.23 -6.59 -11.84
C GLY A 146 -7.04 -5.79 -13.13
N ARG A 147 -8.15 -5.49 -13.77
CA ARG A 147 -8.22 -4.65 -14.99
C ARG A 147 -8.63 -3.23 -14.62
N ILE A 148 -7.94 -2.24 -15.17
CA ILE A 148 -8.18 -0.83 -14.87
C ILE A 148 -8.77 -0.15 -16.12
N ASP A 149 -9.88 0.57 -15.92
CA ASP A 149 -10.40 1.54 -16.87
C ASP A 149 -9.93 2.93 -16.42
N VAL A 150 -9.06 3.53 -17.21
CA VAL A 150 -8.41 4.82 -16.95
C VAL A 150 -8.99 5.95 -17.81
N SER A 151 -10.05 5.71 -18.58
CA SER A 151 -10.64 6.68 -19.52
C SER A 151 -10.98 8.04 -18.89
N ASN A 152 -11.24 8.04 -17.59
CA ASN A 152 -11.56 9.24 -16.82
C ASN A 152 -10.51 9.53 -15.71
N TYR A 153 -9.30 9.03 -15.83
CA TYR A 153 -8.26 9.19 -14.81
C TYR A 153 -7.80 10.64 -14.64
N ASN A 154 -7.82 11.43 -15.73
CA ASN A 154 -7.45 12.84 -15.74
C ASN A 154 -6.05 13.09 -15.13
N ASP A 155 -5.10 12.18 -15.38
CA ASP A 155 -3.72 12.27 -14.89
C ASP A 155 -3.61 12.52 -13.36
N GLY A 156 -4.49 11.87 -12.59
CA GLY A 156 -4.56 12.01 -11.12
C GLY A 156 -5.08 13.36 -10.61
N LYS A 157 -5.50 14.26 -11.48
CA LYS A 157 -6.03 15.56 -11.09
C LYS A 157 -7.42 15.43 -10.46
N ARG A 158 -7.82 16.48 -9.74
CA ARG A 158 -9.13 16.53 -9.07
C ARG A 158 -10.27 16.18 -10.03
N GLY A 159 -11.15 15.30 -9.57
CA GLY A 159 -12.29 14.81 -10.34
C GLY A 159 -11.99 13.60 -11.23
N GLY A 160 -10.73 13.19 -11.33
CA GLY A 160 -10.35 11.95 -12.00
C GLY A 160 -10.98 10.74 -11.33
N LYS A 161 -11.30 9.72 -12.14
CA LYS A 161 -11.86 8.45 -11.66
C LYS A 161 -11.23 7.29 -12.41
N ILE A 162 -11.00 6.21 -11.70
CA ILE A 162 -10.66 4.92 -12.28
C ILE A 162 -11.72 3.89 -11.90
N ARG A 163 -11.85 2.84 -12.70
CA ARG A 163 -12.63 1.66 -12.35
C ARG A 163 -11.70 0.45 -12.36
N VAL A 164 -11.70 -0.29 -11.27
CA VAL A 164 -10.94 -1.53 -11.16
C VAL A 164 -11.91 -2.69 -11.20
N ARG A 165 -11.62 -3.70 -12.00
CA ARG A 165 -12.43 -4.91 -12.13
C ARG A 165 -11.56 -6.13 -11.89
N ALA A 166 -12.09 -7.05 -11.09
CA ALA A 166 -11.49 -8.36 -10.91
C ALA A 166 -11.48 -9.16 -12.22
N HIS A 167 -10.52 -10.05 -12.35
CA HIS A 167 -10.51 -11.04 -13.40
C HIS A 167 -11.42 -12.20 -13.00
N ILE A 168 -12.43 -12.47 -13.82
CA ILE A 168 -13.41 -13.52 -13.61
C ILE A 168 -13.24 -14.55 -14.70
N GLU A 169 -13.10 -15.81 -14.31
CA GLU A 169 -12.98 -16.97 -15.20
C GLU A 169 -14.18 -17.90 -15.04
N GLU A 170 -14.62 -18.47 -16.13
CA GLU A 170 -15.57 -19.58 -16.12
C GLU A 170 -14.80 -20.90 -15.94
N LEU A 171 -14.95 -21.54 -14.78
CA LEU A 171 -14.35 -22.85 -14.50
C LEU A 171 -15.16 -23.96 -15.17
N ASP A 172 -16.47 -23.85 -15.08
CA ASP A 172 -17.44 -24.71 -15.74
C ASP A 172 -18.78 -23.98 -15.96
N LYS A 173 -19.76 -24.62 -16.59
CA LYS A 173 -21.09 -24.02 -16.93
C LYS A 173 -21.86 -23.47 -15.73
N LYS A 174 -21.43 -23.76 -14.50
CA LYS A 174 -22.13 -23.38 -13.26
C LYS A 174 -21.24 -22.67 -12.26
N THR A 175 -19.94 -22.58 -12.53
CA THR A 175 -18.94 -22.09 -11.58
C THR A 175 -18.10 -20.99 -12.20
N LEU A 176 -18.10 -19.83 -11.55
CA LEU A 176 -17.21 -18.71 -11.86
C LEU A 176 -16.16 -18.61 -10.76
N VAL A 177 -14.93 -18.29 -11.13
CA VAL A 177 -13.83 -18.04 -10.21
C VAL A 177 -13.37 -16.60 -10.38
N ILE A 178 -13.31 -15.86 -9.28
CA ILE A 178 -12.71 -14.53 -9.21
C ILE A 178 -11.26 -14.73 -8.80
N ARG A 179 -10.31 -14.35 -9.67
CA ARG A 179 -8.86 -14.63 -9.50
C ARG A 179 -8.10 -13.55 -8.73
N ASP A 180 -8.65 -12.37 -8.68
CA ASP A 180 -8.06 -11.22 -8.00
C ASP A 180 -9.12 -10.35 -7.35
N VAL A 181 -8.70 -9.54 -6.39
CA VAL A 181 -9.61 -8.65 -5.66
C VAL A 181 -9.36 -7.22 -6.12
N PRO A 182 -10.41 -6.44 -6.44
CA PRO A 182 -10.24 -5.04 -6.80
C PRO A 182 -9.50 -4.27 -5.71
N TYR A 183 -8.63 -3.35 -6.11
CA TYR A 183 -7.87 -2.52 -5.19
C TYR A 183 -8.76 -1.81 -4.16
N GLY A 184 -8.38 -1.92 -2.89
CA GLY A 184 -9.09 -1.31 -1.77
C GLY A 184 -10.36 -2.07 -1.32
N VAL A 185 -10.54 -3.30 -1.79
CA VAL A 185 -11.64 -4.20 -1.38
C VAL A 185 -11.04 -5.49 -0.86
N THR A 186 -11.58 -6.03 0.22
CA THR A 186 -11.19 -7.35 0.74
C THR A 186 -12.07 -8.46 0.16
N THR A 187 -11.62 -9.72 0.27
CA THR A 187 -12.41 -10.89 -0.14
C THR A 187 -13.76 -10.93 0.56
N THR A 188 -13.79 -10.65 1.87
CA THR A 188 -15.03 -10.58 2.66
C THR A 188 -16.00 -9.52 2.11
N GLN A 189 -15.53 -8.30 1.89
CA GLN A 189 -16.34 -7.22 1.33
C GLN A 189 -16.86 -7.55 -0.08
N LEU A 190 -16.05 -8.23 -0.89
CA LEU A 190 -16.45 -8.68 -2.22
C LEU A 190 -17.56 -9.72 -2.14
N MET A 191 -17.42 -10.72 -1.26
CA MET A 191 -18.45 -11.76 -1.02
C MET A 191 -19.75 -11.15 -0.51
N GLU A 192 -19.70 -10.22 0.44
CA GLU A 192 -20.86 -9.49 0.93
C GLU A 192 -21.57 -8.71 -0.19
N SER A 193 -20.80 -8.05 -1.05
CA SER A 193 -21.32 -7.33 -2.21
C SER A 193 -22.04 -8.25 -3.19
N ILE A 194 -21.49 -9.43 -3.45
CA ILE A 194 -22.10 -10.46 -4.31
C ILE A 194 -23.40 -10.99 -3.68
N THR A 195 -23.35 -11.34 -2.41
CA THR A 195 -24.52 -11.83 -1.65
C THR A 195 -25.65 -10.79 -1.68
N LYS A 196 -25.33 -9.53 -1.39
CA LYS A 196 -26.29 -8.44 -1.45
C LYS A 196 -26.91 -8.26 -2.85
N ALA A 197 -26.11 -8.41 -3.90
CA ALA A 197 -26.63 -8.34 -5.26
C ALA A 197 -27.56 -9.52 -5.60
N ASN A 198 -27.27 -10.71 -5.06
CA ASN A 198 -28.14 -11.88 -5.18
C ASN A 198 -29.48 -11.68 -4.45
N ASP A 199 -29.45 -11.19 -3.22
CA ASP A 199 -30.65 -10.93 -2.39
C ASP A 199 -31.55 -9.85 -3.04
N GLN A 200 -30.94 -8.90 -3.74
CA GLN A 200 -31.66 -7.88 -4.53
C GLN A 200 -32.18 -8.39 -5.87
N GLY A 201 -31.95 -9.67 -6.19
CA GLY A 201 -32.40 -10.27 -7.45
C GLY A 201 -31.65 -9.79 -8.71
N LYS A 202 -30.53 -9.07 -8.54
CA LYS A 202 -29.70 -8.58 -9.67
C LYS A 202 -28.92 -9.69 -10.35
N ILE A 203 -28.55 -10.70 -9.56
CA ILE A 203 -27.85 -11.91 -10.03
C ILE A 203 -28.47 -13.12 -9.34
N LYS A 204 -28.23 -14.32 -9.89
CA LYS A 204 -28.68 -15.57 -9.28
C LYS A 204 -27.46 -16.46 -8.98
N ILE A 205 -27.09 -16.52 -7.73
CA ILE A 205 -25.97 -17.33 -7.24
C ILE A 205 -26.46 -18.25 -6.12
N LYS A 206 -26.09 -19.53 -6.22
CA LYS A 206 -26.47 -20.52 -5.22
C LYS A 206 -25.57 -20.46 -3.98
N LYS A 207 -24.28 -20.24 -4.18
CA LYS A 207 -23.27 -20.27 -3.11
C LYS A 207 -22.06 -19.43 -3.50
N VAL A 208 -21.52 -18.69 -2.56
CA VAL A 208 -20.22 -18.02 -2.62
C VAL A 208 -19.30 -18.72 -1.64
N THR A 209 -18.06 -19.00 -2.04
CA THR A 209 -17.05 -19.66 -1.18
C THR A 209 -15.73 -18.94 -1.35
N ASP A 210 -15.09 -18.62 -0.25
CA ASP A 210 -13.72 -18.14 -0.24
C ASP A 210 -12.76 -19.33 -0.33
N VAL A 211 -11.88 -19.29 -1.33
CA VAL A 211 -10.80 -20.26 -1.56
C VAL A 211 -9.46 -19.56 -1.67
N THR A 212 -9.36 -18.33 -1.17
CA THR A 212 -8.13 -17.55 -1.18
C THR A 212 -7.08 -18.29 -0.36
N ALA A 213 -5.95 -18.61 -0.98
CA ALA A 213 -4.77 -19.10 -0.28
C ALA A 213 -3.86 -17.91 0.05
N ALA A 214 -3.39 -17.87 1.28
CA ALA A 214 -2.42 -16.89 1.76
C ALA A 214 -1.02 -17.18 1.18
#